data_c87dc361784501c445f8362bd47f0397
#
_entry.id   c87dc361784501c445f8362bd47f0397
#
_cell.length_a   1.000
_cell.length_b   1.000
_cell.length_c   1.000
_cell.angle_alpha   90.00
_cell.angle_beta   90.00
_cell.angle_gamma   90.00
#
_symmetry.space_group_name_H-M   'P 1'
#
loop_
_entity.id
_entity.type
_entity.pdbx_description
1 polymer ?
#
loop_
_entity_poly.entity_id
_entity_poly.type
_entity_poly.pdbx_seq_one_letter_code
_entity_poly.pdbx_strand_id
1 'polypeptide(L)'
;MAKSTKHNISILKAVQKAQLRDDLPEIHTGDTVSVYLKIVEGAKTRAQRFDGIVLRVRGSGLGKTFTIRKESYGIGVEETFPYNSPLIVKIDVQKHGKVRRSYISYMRKRSGKFARIKTKTTKKEK
;
A
#
# COMPACT_ATOMS: atom_id res chain seq x y z
N MET A 1 -23.29 18.62 27.34
CA MET A 1 -22.00 17.92 27.13
C MET A 1 -21.76 17.40 25.73
N ALA A 2 -22.73 17.43 24.83
CA ALA A 2 -22.53 17.03 23.42
C ALA A 2 -21.66 17.99 22.60
N LYS A 3 -21.41 19.21 23.08
CA LYS A 3 -20.64 20.23 22.36
C LYS A 3 -19.11 19.99 22.38
N SER A 4 -18.57 19.34 23.43
CA SER A 4 -17.14 19.10 23.53
C SER A 4 -16.64 18.02 22.60
N THR A 5 -17.45 17.01 22.31
CA THR A 5 -17.08 15.87 21.45
C THR A 5 -16.96 16.30 19.99
N LYS A 6 -17.80 17.21 19.51
CA LYS A 6 -17.75 17.71 18.12
C LYS A 6 -16.51 18.57 17.87
N HIS A 7 -16.07 19.34 18.84
CA HIS A 7 -14.86 20.16 18.73
C HIS A 7 -13.59 19.30 18.65
N ASN A 8 -13.51 18.26 19.48
CA ASN A 8 -12.37 17.36 19.49
C ASN A 8 -12.22 16.61 18.17
N ILE A 9 -13.33 16.18 17.55
CA ILE A 9 -13.33 15.50 16.25
C ILE A 9 -12.83 16.43 15.15
N SER A 10 -13.24 17.72 15.16
CA SER A 10 -12.76 18.70 14.17
C SER A 10 -11.27 18.97 14.27
N ILE A 11 -10.74 19.07 15.49
CA ILE A 11 -9.30 19.27 15.75
C ILE A 11 -8.52 18.04 15.28
N LEU A 12 -8.98 16.83 15.59
CA LEU A 12 -8.35 15.60 15.16
C LEU A 12 -8.32 15.46 13.63
N LYS A 13 -9.41 15.80 12.96
CA LYS A 13 -9.48 15.79 11.50
C LYS A 13 -8.52 16.79 10.87
N ALA A 14 -8.39 17.98 11.44
CA ALA A 14 -7.48 18.99 10.96
C ALA A 14 -6.02 18.56 11.10
N VAL A 15 -5.65 17.96 12.24
CA VAL A 15 -4.30 17.43 12.47
C VAL A 15 -3.99 16.26 11.52
N GLN A 16 -4.94 15.36 11.33
CA GLN A 16 -4.78 14.23 10.41
C GLN A 16 -4.64 14.70 8.96
N LYS A 17 -5.45 15.68 8.56
CA LYS A 17 -5.40 16.23 7.19
C LYS A 17 -4.04 16.82 6.86
N ALA A 18 -3.37 17.44 7.81
CA ALA A 18 -2.04 18.00 7.61
C ALA A 18 -0.96 16.92 7.39
N GLN A 19 -1.19 15.69 7.85
CA GLN A 19 -0.26 14.58 7.72
C GLN A 19 -0.60 13.63 6.56
N LEU A 20 -1.73 13.83 5.91
CA LEU A 20 -2.10 13.02 4.74
C LEU A 20 -1.20 13.32 3.55
N ARG A 21 -0.81 12.27 2.84
CA ARG A 21 -0.02 12.39 1.62
C ARG A 21 -0.91 12.33 0.40
N ASP A 22 -0.69 13.24 -0.52
CA ASP A 22 -1.38 13.31 -1.81
C ASP A 22 -0.45 13.04 -3.00
N ASP A 23 0.84 12.87 -2.72
CA ASP A 23 1.88 12.61 -3.73
C ASP A 23 2.02 11.14 -4.13
N LEU A 24 1.30 10.24 -3.46
CA LEU A 24 1.37 8.81 -3.73
C LEU A 24 0.21 8.37 -4.65
N PRO A 25 0.46 7.41 -5.55
CA PRO A 25 -0.60 6.89 -6.40
C PRO A 25 -1.63 6.08 -5.60
N GLU A 26 -2.84 6.00 -6.13
CA GLU A 26 -3.88 5.16 -5.54
C GLU A 26 -3.55 3.68 -5.77
N ILE A 27 -3.65 2.90 -4.70
CA ILE A 27 -3.31 1.48 -4.70
C ILE A 27 -4.58 0.68 -4.45
N HIS A 28 -4.76 -0.38 -5.22
CA HIS A 28 -5.88 -1.30 -5.07
C HIS A 28 -5.36 -2.73 -4.85
N THR A 29 -6.20 -3.57 -4.24
CA THR A 29 -5.88 -4.98 -4.05
C THR A 29 -5.65 -5.67 -5.41
N GLY A 30 -4.59 -6.45 -5.50
CA GLY A 30 -4.20 -7.15 -6.72
C GLY A 30 -3.20 -6.40 -7.58
N ASP A 31 -2.88 -5.16 -7.25
CA ASP A 31 -1.89 -4.37 -8.00
C ASP A 31 -0.49 -4.89 -7.72
N THR A 32 0.35 -4.90 -8.76
CA THR A 32 1.79 -5.14 -8.60
C THR A 32 2.49 -3.80 -8.43
N VAL A 33 3.12 -3.61 -7.28
CA VAL A 33 3.72 -2.33 -6.92
C VAL A 33 5.17 -2.49 -6.48
N SER A 34 5.93 -1.42 -6.64
CA SER A 34 7.28 -1.27 -6.10
C SER A 34 7.26 -0.14 -5.08
N VAL A 35 7.56 -0.45 -3.83
CA VAL A 35 7.62 0.54 -2.75
C VAL A 35 9.08 0.84 -2.45
N TYR A 36 9.44 2.12 -2.46
CA TYR A 36 10.77 2.58 -2.12
C TYR A 36 10.76 3.16 -0.71
N LEU A 37 11.51 2.53 0.18
CA LEU A 37 11.59 2.90 1.59
C LEU A 37 12.89 3.62 1.87
N LYS A 38 12.81 4.65 2.68
CA LYS A 38 13.99 5.37 3.17
C LYS A 38 14.59 4.63 4.37
N ILE A 39 15.83 4.20 4.23
CA ILE A 39 16.56 3.56 5.31
C ILE A 39 17.73 4.46 5.71
N VAL A 40 17.80 4.77 7.00
CA VAL A 40 18.90 5.54 7.57
C VAL A 40 19.79 4.57 8.35
N GLU A 41 21.04 4.40 7.87
CA GLU A 41 22.05 3.59 8.52
C GLU A 41 23.22 4.49 8.91
N GLY A 42 23.30 4.86 10.19
CA GLY A 42 24.31 5.81 10.66
C GLY A 42 24.25 7.14 9.91
N ALA A 43 25.34 7.52 9.24
CA ALA A 43 25.40 8.75 8.45
C ALA A 43 24.89 8.61 7.01
N LYS A 44 24.56 7.37 6.58
CA LYS A 44 24.11 7.10 5.22
C LYS A 44 22.61 6.92 5.15
N THR A 45 21.99 7.51 4.14
CA THR A 45 20.58 7.34 3.82
C THR A 45 20.47 6.65 2.47
N ARG A 46 19.70 5.59 2.38
CA ARG A 46 19.45 4.87 1.13
C ARG A 46 17.99 4.54 0.95
N ALA A 47 17.59 4.28 -0.29
CA ALA A 47 16.25 3.79 -0.60
C ALA A 47 16.31 2.28 -0.82
N GLN A 48 15.45 1.54 -0.12
CA GLN A 48 15.29 0.11 -0.33
C GLN A 48 14.00 -0.14 -1.11
N ARG A 49 14.10 -0.94 -2.17
CA ARG A 49 12.95 -1.30 -2.99
C ARG A 49 12.33 -2.60 -2.48
N PHE A 50 11.00 -2.59 -2.35
CA PHE A 50 10.21 -3.77 -2.03
C PHE A 50 9.14 -3.94 -3.10
N ASP A 51 9.25 -5.01 -3.89
CA ASP A 51 8.33 -5.31 -4.98
C ASP A 51 7.40 -6.44 -4.58
N GLY A 52 6.14 -6.35 -4.95
CA GLY A 52 5.21 -7.42 -4.70
C GLY A 52 3.79 -7.10 -5.12
N ILE A 53 2.89 -7.98 -4.72
CA ILE A 53 1.46 -7.88 -5.02
C ILE A 53 0.74 -7.39 -3.78
N VAL A 54 -0.15 -6.42 -3.94
CA VAL A 54 -0.98 -5.90 -2.85
C VAL A 54 -2.05 -6.92 -2.53
N LEU A 55 -1.97 -7.50 -1.33
CA LEU A 55 -2.97 -8.45 -0.84
C LEU A 55 -4.21 -7.75 -0.28
N ARG A 56 -4.01 -6.62 0.35
CA ARG A 56 -5.06 -5.91 1.07
C ARG A 56 -4.73 -4.44 1.21
N VAL A 57 -5.75 -3.61 1.07
CA VAL A 57 -5.71 -2.19 1.47
C VAL A 57 -6.77 -2.00 2.53
N ARG A 58 -6.38 -1.51 3.70
CA ARG A 58 -7.26 -1.41 4.86
C ARG A 58 -7.20 -0.03 5.47
N GLY A 59 -8.33 0.42 6.03
CA GLY A 59 -8.44 1.65 6.76
C GLY A 59 -8.63 2.88 5.89
N SER A 60 -8.70 4.02 6.52
CA SER A 60 -8.89 5.32 5.87
C SER A 60 -8.12 6.40 6.62
N GLY A 61 -7.84 7.52 5.95
CA GLY A 61 -7.08 8.62 6.53
C GLY A 61 -5.67 8.19 6.93
N LEU A 62 -5.19 8.62 8.09
CA LEU A 62 -3.86 8.24 8.58
C LEU A 62 -3.74 6.77 8.93
N GLY A 63 -4.85 6.11 9.23
CA GLY A 63 -4.87 4.68 9.54
C GLY A 63 -4.84 3.77 8.32
N LYS A 64 -4.78 4.33 7.10
CA LYS A 64 -4.74 3.54 5.89
C LYS A 64 -3.43 2.78 5.77
N THR A 65 -3.52 1.46 5.62
CA THR A 65 -2.37 0.56 5.46
C THR A 65 -2.59 -0.34 4.26
N PHE A 66 -1.50 -0.84 3.70
CA PHE A 66 -1.55 -1.84 2.64
C PHE A 66 -0.52 -2.93 2.91
N THR A 67 -0.87 -4.16 2.55
CA THR A 67 -0.03 -5.34 2.75
C THR A 67 0.46 -5.82 1.39
N ILE A 68 1.77 -6.00 1.26
CA ILE A 68 2.41 -6.49 0.04
C ILE A 68 3.03 -7.85 0.31
N ARG A 69 2.82 -8.79 -0.61
CA ARG A 69 3.44 -10.10 -0.57
C ARG A 69 4.47 -10.24 -1.69
N LYS A 70 5.65 -10.64 -1.31
CA LYS A 70 6.77 -10.93 -2.19
C LYS A 70 7.22 -12.37 -2.00
N GLU A 71 7.51 -13.07 -3.10
CA GLU A 71 8.21 -14.35 -3.02
C GLU A 71 9.70 -14.14 -3.28
N SER A 72 10.51 -14.60 -2.36
CA SER A 72 11.96 -14.52 -2.46
C SER A 72 12.54 -15.90 -2.15
N TYR A 73 13.22 -16.49 -3.14
CA TYR A 73 13.84 -17.81 -3.00
C TYR A 73 12.88 -18.90 -2.52
N GLY A 74 11.66 -18.90 -3.03
CA GLY A 74 10.63 -19.87 -2.65
C GLY A 74 9.93 -19.59 -1.31
N ILE A 75 10.32 -18.52 -0.61
CA ILE A 75 9.72 -18.12 0.65
C ILE A 75 8.89 -16.87 0.43
N GLY A 76 7.63 -16.92 0.90
CA GLY A 76 6.75 -15.75 0.87
C GLY A 76 7.03 -14.81 2.01
N VAL A 77 7.23 -13.53 1.71
CA VAL A 77 7.43 -12.46 2.69
C VAL A 77 6.31 -11.45 2.54
N GLU A 78 5.66 -11.11 3.64
CA GLU A 78 4.60 -10.11 3.67
C GLU A 78 5.00 -8.96 4.58
N GLU A 79 4.74 -7.74 4.10
CA GLU A 79 4.91 -6.54 4.91
C GLU A 79 3.71 -5.63 4.79
N THR A 80 3.31 -5.04 5.91
CA THR A 80 2.25 -4.05 5.97
C THR A 80 2.86 -2.67 6.15
N PHE A 81 2.53 -1.77 5.23
CA PHE A 81 3.05 -0.40 5.24
C PHE A 81 1.92 0.59 5.51
N PRO A 82 2.14 1.58 6.39
CA PRO A 82 1.24 2.73 6.49
C PRO A 82 1.33 3.56 5.21
N TYR A 83 0.19 3.82 4.58
CA TYR A 83 0.14 4.56 3.30
C TYR A 83 0.70 5.97 3.42
N ASN A 84 0.46 6.64 4.53
CA ASN A 84 0.89 8.02 4.76
C ASN A 84 2.24 8.12 5.50
N SER A 85 3.03 7.05 5.54
CA SER A 85 4.32 7.05 6.23
C SER A 85 5.32 7.96 5.54
N PRO A 86 6.05 8.80 6.30
CA PRO A 86 7.12 9.61 5.72
C PRO A 86 8.34 8.79 5.28
N LEU A 87 8.44 7.53 5.71
CA LEU A 87 9.51 6.63 5.29
C LEU A 87 9.34 6.11 3.86
N ILE A 88 8.13 6.20 3.31
CA ILE A 88 7.88 5.83 1.92
C ILE A 88 8.34 6.99 1.02
N VAL A 89 9.36 6.73 0.20
CA VAL A 89 9.89 7.72 -0.75
C VAL A 89 8.94 7.86 -1.93
N LYS A 90 8.59 6.72 -2.54
CA LYS A 90 7.63 6.67 -3.65
C LYS A 90 7.06 5.26 -3.79
N ILE A 91 5.95 5.18 -4.51
CA ILE A 91 5.32 3.93 -4.87
C ILE A 91 5.11 3.94 -6.39
N ASP A 92 5.63 2.92 -7.07
CA ASP A 92 5.40 2.74 -8.50
C ASP A 92 4.42 1.60 -8.70
N VAL A 93 3.26 1.89 -9.28
CA VAL A 93 2.28 0.87 -9.66
C VAL A 93 2.64 0.38 -11.05
N GLN A 94 3.13 -0.87 -11.14
CA GLN A 94 3.58 -1.45 -12.40
C GLN A 94 2.44 -2.05 -13.20
N LYS A 95 1.52 -2.73 -12.52
CA LYS A 95 0.36 -3.38 -13.14
C LYS A 95 -0.86 -3.27 -12.24
N HIS A 96 -2.01 -3.09 -12.85
CA HIS A 96 -3.29 -3.16 -12.14
C HIS A 96 -3.87 -4.56 -12.30
N GLY A 97 -4.06 -5.25 -11.19
CA GLY A 97 -4.63 -6.58 -11.19
C GLY A 97 -6.14 -6.59 -11.14
N LYS A 98 -6.76 -7.58 -11.79
CA LYS A 98 -8.20 -7.79 -11.72
C LYS A 98 -8.50 -8.87 -10.68
N VAL A 99 -9.09 -8.49 -9.56
CA VAL A 99 -9.47 -9.40 -8.49
C VAL A 99 -10.90 -9.12 -8.05
N ARG A 100 -11.58 -10.17 -7.56
CA ARG A 100 -12.97 -10.06 -7.11
C ARG A 100 -13.09 -9.72 -5.63
N ARG A 101 -12.05 -9.97 -4.84
CA ARG A 101 -12.06 -9.78 -3.38
C ARG A 101 -11.22 -8.59 -2.99
N SER A 102 -11.61 -7.91 -1.92
CA SER A 102 -10.83 -6.82 -1.33
C SER A 102 -9.61 -7.31 -0.56
N TYR A 103 -9.61 -8.57 -0.14
CA TYR A 103 -8.48 -9.21 0.53
C TYR A 103 -8.22 -10.55 -0.11
N ILE A 104 -7.10 -10.68 -0.79
CA ILE A 104 -6.73 -11.88 -1.55
C ILE A 104 -5.79 -12.79 -0.76
N SER A 105 -6.22 -13.20 0.43
CA SER A 105 -5.44 -14.08 1.31
C SER A 105 -5.11 -15.43 0.69
N TYR A 106 -5.88 -15.89 -0.28
CA TYR A 106 -5.64 -17.14 -0.98
C TYR A 106 -4.30 -17.17 -1.73
N MET A 107 -3.72 -16.03 -2.01
CA MET A 107 -2.39 -15.93 -2.64
C MET A 107 -1.29 -16.57 -1.80
N ARG A 108 -1.49 -16.65 -0.49
CA ARG A 108 -0.53 -17.31 0.43
C ARG A 108 -0.36 -18.80 0.15
N LYS A 109 -1.40 -19.43 -0.39
CA LYS A 109 -1.42 -20.86 -0.72
C LYS A 109 -1.01 -21.17 -2.15
N ARG A 110 -0.78 -20.14 -2.96
CA ARG A 110 -0.48 -20.28 -4.39
C ARG A 110 0.97 -19.92 -4.67
N SER A 111 1.55 -20.62 -5.62
CA SER A 111 2.92 -20.37 -6.10
C SER A 111 3.00 -20.57 -7.61
N GLY A 112 4.00 -19.97 -8.25
CA GLY A 112 4.23 -20.08 -9.67
C GLY A 112 3.06 -19.60 -10.53
N LYS A 113 2.59 -20.41 -11.44
CA LYS A 113 1.50 -20.07 -12.36
C LYS A 113 0.18 -19.75 -11.63
N PHE A 114 -0.07 -20.42 -10.52
CA PHE A 114 -1.32 -20.24 -9.75
C PHE A 114 -1.34 -18.93 -8.98
N ALA A 115 -0.19 -18.29 -8.78
CA ALA A 115 -0.07 -17.01 -8.12
C ALA A 115 -0.23 -15.81 -9.07
N ARG A 116 -0.47 -16.06 -10.36
CA ARG A 116 -0.64 -14.98 -11.33
C ARG A 116 -2.01 -14.35 -11.26
N ILE A 117 -2.02 -13.03 -11.26
CA ILE A 117 -3.25 -12.23 -11.29
C ILE A 117 -3.41 -11.65 -12.69
N LYS A 118 -4.63 -11.73 -13.23
CA LYS A 118 -4.93 -11.12 -14.53
C LYS A 118 -4.78 -9.61 -14.44
N THR A 119 -4.06 -9.04 -15.40
CA THR A 119 -3.87 -7.60 -15.50
C THR A 119 -5.14 -6.94 -16.06
N LYS A 120 -5.56 -5.84 -15.47
CA LYS A 120 -6.60 -5.01 -16.05
C LYS A 120 -6.11 -4.39 -17.33
N THR A 121 -6.88 -4.59 -18.41
CA THR A 121 -6.63 -3.90 -19.65
C THR A 121 -7.21 -2.49 -19.53
N THR A 122 -6.35 -1.49 -19.36
CA THR A 122 -6.76 -0.11 -19.52
C THR A 122 -6.96 0.13 -21.00
N LYS A 123 -8.21 0.42 -21.40
CA LYS A 123 -8.43 0.95 -22.74
C LYS A 123 -7.66 2.28 -22.80
N LYS A 124 -6.62 2.30 -23.61
CA LYS A 124 -6.00 3.58 -23.94
C LYS A 124 -7.06 4.39 -24.68
N GLU A 125 -7.53 5.44 -24.08
CA GLU A 125 -8.31 6.44 -24.78
C GLU A 125 -7.40 7.03 -25.87
N LYS A 126 -7.77 6.76 -27.09
CA LYS A 126 -7.15 7.45 -28.23
C LYS A 126 -7.66 8.88 -28.32
#